data_3dad375af9e221efe4ff74516eeded6a
#
_entry.id   3dad375af9e221efe4ff74516eeded6a
#
_cell.length_a   1.000
_cell.length_b   1.000
_cell.length_c   1.000
_cell.angle_alpha   90.00
_cell.angle_beta   90.00
_cell.angle_gamma   90.00
#
_symmetry.space_group_name_H-M   'P 1'
#
loop_
_entity.id
_entity.type
_entity.pdbx_description
1 polymer ?
#
loop_
_entity_poly.entity_id
_entity_poly.type
_entity_poly.pdbx_seq_one_letter_code
_entity_poly.pdbx_strand_id
1 'polypeptide(L)'
;MKKKVAIIGSGIAGLTLANLLKTNSNFEFVIYEKEEIFNLDEGFGIQLSVNSAFILNKIGFDQLNKNEKYHPTKLDFYSINYNKICDLDLTTFNSVNEKYTTLKRSILIKFLKEKLLTNSIIFGKKINNIEQINEKIHIHFVDGSNDKVDYLLVSDGVFSNTRSVIEKRIFKPNYYGAIAIRTQVQAQDISNFNSH
;
A
#
# COMPACT_ATOMS: atom_id res chain seq x y z
N MET A 1 -5.24 12.11 27.38
CA MET A 1 -4.11 12.33 26.45
C MET A 1 -4.30 11.46 25.22
N LYS A 2 -3.95 11.95 24.03
CA LYS A 2 -3.95 11.13 22.81
C LYS A 2 -2.87 10.07 22.90
N LYS A 3 -3.13 8.91 22.33
CA LYS A 3 -2.13 7.85 22.17
C LYS A 3 -1.30 8.11 20.92
N LYS A 4 0.02 8.05 21.04
CA LYS A 4 0.95 8.25 19.92
C LYS A 4 1.21 6.93 19.18
N VAL A 5 1.05 6.96 17.86
CA VAL A 5 1.21 5.80 16.97
C VAL A 5 2.35 6.08 15.99
N ALA A 6 3.35 5.22 15.95
CA ALA A 6 4.32 5.19 14.85
C ALA A 6 3.90 4.17 13.79
N ILE A 7 3.93 4.59 12.54
CA ILE A 7 3.72 3.73 11.38
C ILE A 7 5.04 3.63 10.62
N ILE A 8 5.55 2.42 10.43
CA ILE A 8 6.79 2.20 9.70
C ILE A 8 6.47 1.82 8.25
N GLY A 9 6.90 2.66 7.33
CA GLY A 9 6.68 2.53 5.89
C GLY A 9 5.54 3.39 5.36
N SER A 10 5.82 4.17 4.33
CA SER A 10 4.88 5.05 3.63
C SER A 10 4.30 4.44 2.34
N GLY A 11 4.22 3.10 2.30
CA GLY A 11 3.52 2.37 1.24
C GLY A 11 2.00 2.48 1.34
N ILE A 12 1.28 1.79 0.45
CA ILE A 12 -0.20 1.80 0.41
C ILE A 12 -0.80 1.47 1.79
N ALA A 13 -0.27 0.44 2.47
CA ALA A 13 -0.79 0.02 3.77
C ALA A 13 -0.60 1.10 4.84
N GLY A 14 0.61 1.66 4.98
CA GLY A 14 0.91 2.70 5.96
C GLY A 14 0.14 3.99 5.72
N LEU A 15 0.06 4.44 4.47
CA LEU A 15 -0.71 5.63 4.10
C LEU A 15 -2.22 5.44 4.33
N THR A 16 -2.77 4.27 4.01
CA THR A 16 -4.19 3.96 4.26
C THR A 16 -4.49 3.99 5.75
N LEU A 17 -3.64 3.34 6.55
CA LEU A 17 -3.78 3.29 8.00
C LEU A 17 -3.70 4.69 8.63
N ALA A 18 -2.75 5.52 8.20
CA ALA A 18 -2.64 6.90 8.66
C ALA A 18 -3.90 7.73 8.37
N ASN A 19 -4.47 7.57 7.17
CA ASN A 19 -5.72 8.23 6.80
C ASN A 19 -6.91 7.77 7.65
N LEU A 20 -6.96 6.49 8.02
CA LEU A 20 -7.99 5.96 8.92
C LEU A 20 -7.78 6.47 10.36
N LEU A 21 -6.55 6.52 10.85
CA LEU A 21 -6.24 7.04 12.18
C LEU A 21 -6.55 8.54 12.30
N LYS A 22 -6.35 9.31 11.23
CA LYS A 22 -6.64 10.74 11.18
C LYS A 22 -8.09 11.07 11.58
N THR A 23 -9.03 10.18 11.33
CA THR A 23 -10.45 10.37 11.66
C THR A 23 -10.75 10.12 13.15
N ASN A 24 -9.80 9.57 13.90
CA ASN A 24 -9.97 9.22 15.32
C ASN A 24 -9.19 10.18 16.22
N SER A 25 -9.89 11.02 16.96
CA SER A 25 -9.30 12.03 17.83
C SER A 25 -8.50 11.49 19.02
N ASN A 26 -8.61 10.18 19.32
CA ASN A 26 -7.87 9.53 20.41
C ASN A 26 -6.41 9.25 20.06
N PHE A 27 -6.04 9.37 18.78
CA PHE A 27 -4.71 9.07 18.29
C PHE A 27 -4.04 10.31 17.67
N GLU A 28 -2.74 10.37 17.84
CA GLU A 28 -1.82 11.13 17.00
C GLU A 28 -0.87 10.15 16.36
N PHE A 29 -0.43 10.41 15.13
CA PHE A 29 0.43 9.47 14.41
C PHE A 29 1.56 10.18 13.67
N VAL A 30 2.61 9.42 13.42
CA VAL A 30 3.73 9.78 12.56
C VAL A 30 4.08 8.58 11.69
N ILE A 31 4.41 8.82 10.43
CA ILE A 31 4.90 7.80 9.50
C ILE A 31 6.41 7.97 9.37
N TYR A 32 7.16 6.90 9.57
CA TYR A 32 8.61 6.86 9.34
C TYR A 32 8.89 6.08 8.06
N GLU A 33 9.58 6.73 7.12
CA GLU A 33 9.96 6.15 5.84
C GLU A 33 11.49 6.10 5.74
N LYS A 34 12.03 4.95 5.32
CA LYS A 34 13.49 4.75 5.19
C LYS A 34 14.08 5.48 4.00
N GLU A 35 13.32 5.65 2.92
CA GLU A 35 13.77 6.38 1.74
C GLU A 35 13.82 7.88 2.03
N GLU A 36 14.73 8.59 1.33
CA GLU A 36 14.92 10.03 1.50
C GLU A 36 13.81 10.85 0.84
N ILE A 37 13.23 10.32 -0.22
CA ILE A 37 12.20 10.99 -1.02
C ILE A 37 11.09 10.00 -1.40
N PHE A 38 9.95 10.55 -1.74
CA PHE A 38 8.82 9.80 -2.25
C PHE A 38 8.96 9.56 -3.75
N ASN A 39 9.21 8.32 -4.16
CA ASN A 39 9.22 7.97 -5.57
C ASN A 39 7.80 7.60 -6.03
N LEU A 40 7.10 8.55 -6.69
CA LEU A 40 5.76 8.36 -7.21
C LEU A 40 5.74 7.66 -8.57
N ASP A 41 6.85 7.71 -9.31
CA ASP A 41 6.91 7.17 -10.67
C ASP A 41 7.12 5.66 -10.71
N GLU A 42 7.42 5.05 -9.57
CA GLU A 42 7.58 3.61 -9.47
C GLU A 42 6.24 2.86 -9.38
N GLY A 43 6.15 1.83 -10.17
CA GLY A 43 5.09 0.83 -10.09
C GLY A 43 4.12 0.85 -11.27
N PHE A 44 3.53 -0.32 -11.45
CA PHE A 44 2.61 -0.63 -12.53
C PHE A 44 1.15 -0.48 -12.09
N GLY A 45 0.23 -0.95 -12.92
CA GLY A 45 -1.16 -1.09 -12.53
C GLY A 45 -1.33 -2.03 -11.33
N ILE A 46 -2.27 -1.70 -10.47
CA ILE A 46 -2.68 -2.54 -9.35
C ILE A 46 -4.16 -2.87 -9.46
N GLN A 47 -4.52 -3.95 -8.79
CA GLN A 47 -5.89 -4.43 -8.71
C GLN A 47 -6.33 -4.33 -7.24
N LEU A 48 -7.49 -3.74 -7.04
CA LEU A 48 -8.14 -3.60 -5.74
C LEU A 48 -9.42 -4.43 -5.75
N SER A 49 -9.49 -5.40 -4.88
CA SER A 49 -10.72 -6.15 -4.64
C SER A 49 -11.75 -5.31 -3.89
N VAL A 50 -13.00 -5.74 -3.89
CA VAL A 50 -14.12 -5.00 -3.28
C VAL A 50 -13.91 -4.71 -1.79
N ASN A 51 -13.27 -5.61 -1.04
CA ASN A 51 -12.92 -5.38 0.36
C ASN A 51 -11.88 -4.26 0.54
N SER A 52 -10.93 -4.14 -0.40
CA SER A 52 -9.98 -3.02 -0.41
C SER A 52 -10.69 -1.71 -0.76
N ALA A 53 -11.57 -1.73 -1.76
CA ALA A 53 -12.40 -0.58 -2.13
C ALA A 53 -13.27 -0.11 -0.97
N PHE A 54 -13.89 -1.03 -0.23
CA PHE A 54 -14.68 -0.74 0.97
C PHE A 54 -13.88 0.05 2.02
N ILE A 55 -12.64 -0.36 2.29
CA ILE A 55 -11.76 0.34 3.25
C ILE A 55 -11.38 1.72 2.71
N LEU A 56 -11.00 1.80 1.43
CA LEU A 56 -10.55 3.04 0.82
C LEU A 56 -11.69 4.06 0.63
N ASN A 57 -12.92 3.60 0.42
CA ASN A 57 -14.10 4.47 0.32
C ASN A 57 -14.36 5.21 1.64
N LYS A 58 -14.01 4.63 2.80
CA LYS A 58 -14.08 5.34 4.10
C LYS A 58 -13.23 6.61 4.16
N ILE A 59 -12.25 6.70 3.28
CA ILE A 59 -11.38 7.87 3.15
C ILE A 59 -11.59 8.62 1.83
N GLY A 60 -12.72 8.36 1.13
CA GLY A 60 -13.17 9.10 -0.06
C GLY A 60 -12.54 8.62 -1.38
N PHE A 61 -12.15 7.37 -1.50
CA PHE A 61 -11.63 6.79 -2.76
C PHE A 61 -12.68 6.72 -3.86
N ASP A 62 -13.95 6.58 -3.49
CA ASP A 62 -15.10 6.64 -4.41
C ASP A 62 -15.13 7.96 -5.20
N GLN A 63 -14.66 9.06 -4.59
CA GLN A 63 -14.61 10.40 -5.18
C GLN A 63 -13.42 10.61 -6.14
N LEU A 64 -12.47 9.66 -6.20
CA LEU A 64 -11.37 9.73 -7.16
C LEU A 64 -11.91 9.80 -8.59
N ASN A 65 -11.27 10.63 -9.44
CA ASN A 65 -11.69 10.87 -10.82
C ASN A 65 -11.88 9.53 -11.56
N LYS A 66 -13.01 9.43 -12.27
CA LYS A 66 -13.37 8.24 -13.04
C LYS A 66 -12.35 7.89 -14.12
N ASN A 67 -11.63 8.88 -14.64
CA ASN A 67 -10.60 8.67 -15.66
C ASN A 67 -9.29 8.07 -15.08
N GLU A 68 -9.14 8.05 -13.76
CA GLU A 68 -7.96 7.54 -13.07
C GLU A 68 -8.13 6.10 -12.57
N LYS A 69 -9.34 5.56 -12.67
CA LYS A 69 -9.67 4.19 -12.23
C LYS A 69 -10.56 3.51 -13.24
N TYR A 70 -10.43 2.20 -13.36
CA TYR A 70 -11.24 1.36 -14.23
C TYR A 70 -11.87 0.22 -13.43
N HIS A 71 -13.09 -0.16 -13.76
CA HIS A 71 -13.82 -1.24 -13.12
C HIS A 71 -14.01 -2.40 -14.12
N PRO A 72 -13.07 -3.34 -14.21
CA PRO A 72 -13.23 -4.48 -15.09
C PRO A 72 -14.39 -5.36 -14.61
N THR A 73 -15.10 -5.92 -15.57
CA THR A 73 -16.22 -6.85 -15.32
C THR A 73 -15.74 -8.30 -15.32
N LYS A 74 -14.57 -8.57 -15.92
CA LYS A 74 -14.05 -9.91 -16.14
C LYS A 74 -12.54 -9.94 -16.09
N LEU A 75 -11.98 -11.06 -15.62
CA LEU A 75 -10.58 -11.42 -15.77
C LEU A 75 -10.49 -12.72 -16.56
N ASP A 76 -9.73 -12.70 -17.64
CA ASP A 76 -9.42 -13.88 -18.45
C ASP A 76 -7.97 -14.31 -18.21
N PHE A 77 -7.77 -15.61 -18.09
CA PHE A 77 -6.46 -16.22 -17.92
C PHE A 77 -6.12 -17.08 -19.14
N TYR A 78 -4.95 -16.86 -19.71
CA TYR A 78 -4.46 -17.55 -20.90
C TYR A 78 -3.13 -18.24 -20.62
N SER A 79 -2.90 -19.36 -21.28
CA SER A 79 -1.59 -20.01 -21.34
C SER A 79 -0.63 -19.20 -22.22
N ILE A 80 0.67 -19.53 -22.17
CA ILE A 80 1.68 -18.93 -23.03
C ILE A 80 1.38 -19.15 -24.53
N ASN A 81 0.62 -20.21 -24.86
CA ASN A 81 0.19 -20.52 -26.22
C ASN A 81 -1.17 -19.90 -26.56
N TYR A 82 -1.60 -18.88 -25.85
CA TYR A 82 -2.88 -18.16 -26.03
C TYR A 82 -4.15 -19.01 -25.86
N ASN A 83 -4.05 -20.21 -25.29
CA ASN A 83 -5.23 -21.00 -24.96
C ASN A 83 -5.84 -20.45 -23.65
N LYS A 84 -7.12 -20.14 -23.70
CA LYS A 84 -7.84 -19.70 -22.49
C LYS A 84 -7.89 -20.84 -21.46
N ILE A 85 -7.41 -20.55 -20.25
CA ILE A 85 -7.39 -21.49 -19.12
C ILE A 85 -8.70 -21.38 -18.34
N CYS A 86 -9.06 -20.18 -17.96
CA CYS A 86 -10.29 -19.87 -17.21
C CYS A 86 -10.63 -18.40 -17.31
N ASP A 87 -11.78 -18.05 -16.79
CA ASP A 87 -12.18 -16.67 -16.54
C ASP A 87 -12.79 -16.51 -15.15
N LEU A 88 -12.88 -15.27 -14.72
CA LEU A 88 -13.51 -14.89 -13.49
C LEU A 88 -14.45 -13.71 -13.76
N ASP A 89 -15.74 -13.91 -13.52
CA ASP A 89 -16.73 -12.85 -13.55
C ASP A 89 -16.60 -12.00 -12.28
N LEU A 90 -16.17 -10.75 -12.45
CA LEU A 90 -15.97 -9.82 -11.35
C LEU A 90 -17.25 -9.13 -10.92
N THR A 91 -18.31 -9.18 -11.76
CA THR A 91 -19.60 -8.54 -11.43
C THR A 91 -20.28 -9.16 -10.23
N THR A 92 -20.05 -10.46 -10.01
CA THR A 92 -20.61 -11.21 -8.88
C THR A 92 -20.07 -10.75 -7.52
N PHE A 93 -18.90 -10.11 -7.48
CA PHE A 93 -18.28 -9.59 -6.26
C PHE A 93 -18.59 -8.12 -6.01
N ASN A 94 -19.07 -7.41 -7.03
CA ASN A 94 -19.32 -5.98 -6.95
C ASN A 94 -20.60 -5.71 -6.15
N SER A 95 -20.55 -4.66 -5.32
CA SER A 95 -21.75 -4.05 -4.71
C SER A 95 -22.09 -2.74 -5.41
N VAL A 96 -23.10 -2.04 -4.91
CA VAL A 96 -23.48 -0.71 -5.43
C VAL A 96 -22.32 0.29 -5.26
N ASN A 97 -21.65 0.23 -4.13
CA ASN A 97 -20.63 1.22 -3.73
C ASN A 97 -19.20 0.70 -3.88
N GLU A 98 -18.98 -0.60 -3.82
CA GLU A 98 -17.67 -1.23 -3.92
C GLU A 98 -17.55 -2.05 -5.19
N LYS A 99 -16.60 -1.67 -6.04
CA LYS A 99 -16.31 -2.35 -7.29
C LYS A 99 -14.87 -2.80 -7.33
N TYR A 100 -14.65 -3.96 -7.90
CA TYR A 100 -13.29 -4.36 -8.29
C TYR A 100 -12.70 -3.26 -9.16
N THR A 101 -11.53 -2.77 -8.81
CA THR A 101 -10.97 -1.57 -9.40
C THR A 101 -9.52 -1.78 -9.81
N THR A 102 -9.16 -1.34 -10.99
CA THR A 102 -7.78 -1.25 -11.46
C THR A 102 -7.39 0.21 -11.64
N LEU A 103 -6.17 0.54 -11.27
CA LEU A 103 -5.60 1.87 -11.45
C LEU A 103 -4.06 1.81 -11.42
N LYS A 104 -3.39 2.90 -11.80
CA LYS A 104 -1.95 3.01 -11.59
C LYS A 104 -1.64 3.10 -10.10
N ARG A 105 -0.60 2.39 -9.64
CA ARG A 105 -0.15 2.44 -8.24
C ARG A 105 0.18 3.88 -7.80
N SER A 106 0.81 4.65 -8.68
CA SER A 106 1.16 6.06 -8.43
C SER A 106 -0.07 6.92 -8.12
N ILE A 107 -1.19 6.70 -8.81
CA ILE A 107 -2.45 7.42 -8.56
C ILE A 107 -2.97 7.12 -7.15
N LEU A 108 -2.98 5.86 -6.73
CA LEU A 108 -3.43 5.50 -5.39
C LEU A 108 -2.52 6.10 -4.31
N ILE A 109 -1.21 6.03 -4.49
CA ILE A 109 -0.24 6.60 -3.55
C ILE A 109 -0.42 8.12 -3.45
N LYS A 110 -0.56 8.81 -4.59
CA LYS A 110 -0.80 10.25 -4.64
C LYS A 110 -2.08 10.62 -3.88
N PHE A 111 -3.19 9.95 -4.17
CA PHE A 111 -4.48 10.13 -3.49
C PHE A 111 -4.34 9.98 -1.97
N LEU A 112 -3.67 8.91 -1.50
CA LEU A 112 -3.48 8.66 -0.07
C LEU A 112 -2.60 9.72 0.60
N LYS A 113 -1.53 10.14 -0.07
CA LYS A 113 -0.58 11.13 0.44
C LYS A 113 -1.21 12.52 0.55
N GLU A 114 -1.93 12.96 -0.47
CA GLU A 114 -2.55 14.30 -0.52
C GLU A 114 -3.59 14.53 0.58
N LYS A 115 -4.13 13.47 1.14
CA LYS A 115 -5.05 13.53 2.29
C LYS A 115 -4.36 13.74 3.64
N LEU A 116 -3.05 13.56 3.71
CA LEU A 116 -2.27 13.72 4.94
C LEU A 116 -1.69 15.14 5.03
N LEU A 117 -1.40 15.57 6.26
CA LEU A 117 -0.66 16.81 6.47
C LEU A 117 0.79 16.65 6.00
N THR A 118 1.40 17.70 5.53
CA THR A 118 2.75 17.72 4.93
C THR A 118 3.83 17.13 5.84
N ASN A 119 3.70 17.32 7.14
CA ASN A 119 4.66 16.84 8.16
C ASN A 119 4.29 15.50 8.79
N SER A 120 3.30 14.79 8.26
CA SER A 120 2.90 13.47 8.78
C SER A 120 3.90 12.36 8.45
N ILE A 121 4.79 12.58 7.48
CA ILE A 121 5.79 11.61 7.02
C ILE A 121 7.18 12.18 7.27
N ILE A 122 8.02 11.40 7.97
CA ILE A 122 9.42 11.72 8.21
C ILE A 122 10.25 10.73 7.41
N PHE A 123 10.98 11.24 6.45
CA PHE A 123 11.84 10.48 5.53
C PHE A 123 13.23 10.23 6.12
N GLY A 124 14.01 9.33 5.51
CA GLY A 124 15.37 8.97 5.94
C GLY A 124 15.42 8.18 7.25
N LYS A 125 14.26 7.67 7.73
CA LYS A 125 14.13 7.02 9.04
C LYS A 125 14.17 5.50 8.94
N LYS A 126 15.36 4.95 8.82
CA LYS A 126 15.60 3.52 8.85
C LYS A 126 15.71 3.02 10.29
N ILE A 127 14.93 1.98 10.62
CA ILE A 127 14.94 1.37 11.95
C ILE A 127 16.28 0.69 12.22
N ASN A 128 16.86 0.98 13.39
CA ASN A 128 18.05 0.34 13.93
C ASN A 128 17.69 -0.65 15.04
N ASN A 129 16.94 -0.20 16.05
CA ASN A 129 16.51 -1.02 17.18
C ASN A 129 15.11 -0.62 17.67
N ILE A 130 14.43 -1.55 18.32
CA ILE A 130 13.12 -1.36 18.95
C ILE A 130 13.15 -2.05 20.30
N GLU A 131 12.75 -1.33 21.34
CA GLU A 131 12.68 -1.82 22.72
C GLU A 131 11.33 -1.46 23.33
N GLN A 132 10.77 -2.37 24.11
CA GLN A 132 9.60 -2.06 24.93
C GLN A 132 10.04 -1.81 26.37
N ILE A 133 9.77 -0.60 26.87
CA ILE A 133 10.12 -0.15 28.20
C ILE A 133 8.87 0.48 28.85
N ASN A 134 8.39 -0.07 29.95
CA ASN A 134 7.27 0.46 30.72
C ASN A 134 6.05 0.86 29.86
N GLU A 135 5.48 -0.10 29.12
CA GLU A 135 4.31 0.09 28.26
C GLU A 135 4.51 1.05 27.08
N LYS A 136 5.73 1.54 26.87
CA LYS A 136 6.07 2.38 25.71
C LYS A 136 7.06 1.65 24.81
N ILE A 137 6.97 1.97 23.52
CA ILE A 137 7.87 1.46 22.50
C ILE A 137 8.87 2.56 22.20
N HIS A 138 10.14 2.25 22.40
CA HIS A 138 11.28 3.10 22.06
C HIS A 138 11.82 2.66 20.70
N ILE A 139 11.87 3.57 19.76
CA ILE A 139 12.32 3.35 18.39
C ILE A 139 13.64 4.09 18.23
N HIS A 140 14.67 3.37 17.82
CA HIS A 140 16.00 3.94 17.51
C HIS A 140 16.23 3.85 16.01
N PHE A 141 16.65 4.96 15.41
CA PHE A 141 16.93 5.04 13.98
C PHE A 141 18.43 4.98 13.72
N VAL A 142 18.81 4.62 12.49
CA VAL A 142 20.20 4.49 12.07
C VAL A 142 20.94 5.84 12.13
N ASP A 143 20.23 6.95 11.96
CA ASP A 143 20.77 8.32 12.04
C ASP A 143 21.05 8.79 13.48
N GLY A 144 20.84 7.91 14.48
CA GLY A 144 21.03 8.21 15.90
C GLY A 144 19.82 8.88 16.57
N SER A 145 18.81 9.30 15.84
CA SER A 145 17.58 9.82 16.43
C SER A 145 16.73 8.72 17.04
N ASN A 146 15.79 9.11 17.90
CA ASN A 146 14.88 8.17 18.54
C ASN A 146 13.48 8.77 18.69
N ASP A 147 12.50 7.91 18.93
CA ASP A 147 11.14 8.30 19.28
C ASP A 147 10.55 7.33 20.31
N LYS A 148 9.54 7.81 21.04
CA LYS A 148 8.80 7.04 22.05
C LYS A 148 7.32 7.12 21.77
N VAL A 149 6.68 5.95 21.60
CA VAL A 149 5.29 5.84 21.17
C VAL A 149 4.49 4.84 22.01
N ASP A 150 3.17 4.93 21.95
CA ASP A 150 2.27 3.97 22.57
C ASP A 150 2.10 2.71 21.71
N TYR A 151 2.04 2.89 20.38
CA TYR A 151 1.84 1.80 19.43
C TYR A 151 2.80 1.91 18.26
N LEU A 152 3.27 0.76 17.79
CA LEU A 152 4.08 0.62 16.60
C LEU A 152 3.34 -0.26 15.60
N LEU A 153 3.10 0.27 14.40
CA LEU A 153 2.43 -0.43 13.31
C LEU A 153 3.41 -0.59 12.16
N VAL A 154 3.77 -1.84 11.85
CA VAL A 154 4.80 -2.15 10.86
C VAL A 154 4.15 -2.44 9.52
N SER A 155 4.46 -1.63 8.51
CA SER A 155 3.95 -1.70 7.13
C SER A 155 5.05 -1.47 6.07
N ASP A 156 6.30 -1.85 6.40
CA ASP A 156 7.49 -1.65 5.58
C ASP A 156 7.71 -2.75 4.51
N GLY A 157 6.65 -3.52 4.22
CA GLY A 157 6.55 -4.39 3.06
C GLY A 157 7.18 -5.78 3.22
N VAL A 158 7.27 -6.51 2.10
CA VAL A 158 7.74 -7.91 2.08
C VAL A 158 9.20 -8.06 2.49
N PHE A 159 10.02 -7.05 2.27
CA PHE A 159 11.42 -7.00 2.68
C PHE A 159 11.62 -6.26 4.01
N SER A 160 10.65 -6.38 4.91
CA SER A 160 10.64 -5.70 6.19
C SER A 160 11.92 -5.94 7.00
N ASN A 161 12.69 -4.89 7.23
CA ASN A 161 13.80 -4.91 8.18
C ASN A 161 13.28 -4.84 9.62
N THR A 162 12.23 -4.08 9.84
CA THR A 162 11.62 -3.89 11.16
C THR A 162 11.16 -5.20 11.77
N ARG A 163 10.60 -6.10 10.97
CA ARG A 163 10.25 -7.44 11.41
C ARG A 163 11.47 -8.20 11.93
N SER A 164 12.61 -8.13 11.22
CA SER A 164 13.84 -8.80 11.65
C SER A 164 14.38 -8.23 12.96
N VAL A 165 14.25 -6.92 13.17
CA VAL A 165 14.63 -6.26 14.43
C VAL A 165 13.76 -6.72 15.59
N ILE A 166 12.44 -6.75 15.43
CA ILE A 166 11.49 -7.15 16.47
C ILE A 166 11.69 -8.63 16.86
N GLU A 167 11.80 -9.49 15.86
CA GLU A 167 11.88 -10.95 16.07
C GLU A 167 13.31 -11.42 16.37
N LYS A 168 14.30 -10.51 16.34
CA LYS A 168 15.75 -10.79 16.57
C LYS A 168 16.28 -11.93 15.69
N ARG A 169 15.75 -12.05 14.48
CA ARG A 169 16.20 -13.02 13.47
C ARG A 169 16.00 -12.47 12.08
N ILE A 170 16.83 -12.90 11.15
CA ILE A 170 16.74 -12.47 9.74
C ILE A 170 15.57 -13.16 9.06
N PHE A 171 14.64 -12.36 8.55
CA PHE A 171 13.58 -12.81 7.68
C PHE A 171 13.94 -12.51 6.23
N LYS A 172 13.88 -13.54 5.40
CA LYS A 172 13.98 -13.41 3.94
C LYS A 172 12.70 -13.92 3.32
N PRO A 173 12.15 -13.25 2.32
CA PRO A 173 11.02 -13.76 1.57
C PRO A 173 11.39 -15.08 0.90
N ASN A 174 10.49 -16.06 0.94
CA ASN A 174 10.66 -17.31 0.21
C ASN A 174 10.26 -17.11 -1.24
N TYR A 175 11.14 -17.52 -2.15
CA TYR A 175 10.81 -17.56 -3.58
C TYR A 175 9.85 -18.74 -3.85
N TYR A 176 8.69 -18.45 -4.40
CA TYR A 176 7.60 -19.41 -4.61
C TYR A 176 7.67 -20.12 -5.97
N GLY A 177 8.74 -19.95 -6.74
CA GLY A 177 8.90 -20.56 -8.06
C GLY A 177 8.14 -19.84 -9.19
N ALA A 178 7.52 -18.70 -8.92
CA ALA A 178 6.77 -17.91 -9.90
C ALA A 178 7.22 -16.45 -9.93
N ILE A 179 7.23 -15.87 -11.13
CA ILE A 179 7.49 -14.45 -11.35
C ILE A 179 6.31 -13.82 -12.09
N ALA A 180 6.03 -12.56 -11.84
CA ALA A 180 5.09 -11.77 -12.61
C ALA A 180 5.86 -10.73 -13.43
N ILE A 181 5.76 -10.82 -14.75
CA ILE A 181 6.30 -9.82 -15.67
C ILE A 181 5.19 -8.82 -15.94
N ARG A 182 5.48 -7.54 -15.72
CA ARG A 182 4.55 -6.44 -15.98
C ARG A 182 5.19 -5.44 -16.91
N THR A 183 4.42 -4.95 -17.88
CA THR A 183 4.84 -3.90 -18.79
C THR A 183 3.73 -2.89 -18.97
N GLN A 184 4.07 -1.73 -19.49
CA GLN A 184 3.13 -0.70 -19.91
C GLN A 184 3.27 -0.53 -21.42
N VAL A 185 2.16 -0.56 -22.12
CA VAL A 185 2.08 -0.36 -23.56
C VAL A 185 1.18 0.85 -23.86
N GLN A 186 1.45 1.55 -24.96
CA GLN A 186 0.60 2.63 -25.42
C GLN A 186 -0.68 2.06 -26.04
N ALA A 187 -1.81 2.78 -25.93
CA ALA A 187 -3.10 2.33 -26.44
C ALA A 187 -3.07 2.03 -27.96
N GLN A 188 -2.28 2.79 -28.71
CA GLN A 188 -2.08 2.57 -30.14
C GLN A 188 -1.40 1.25 -30.48
N ASP A 189 -0.62 0.68 -29.55
CA ASP A 189 0.09 -0.57 -29.75
C ASP A 189 -0.82 -1.79 -29.48
N ILE A 190 -2.00 -1.55 -28.92
CA ILE A 190 -2.98 -2.58 -28.54
C ILE A 190 -4.02 -2.81 -29.65
N SER A 191 -3.98 -2.05 -30.75
CA SER A 191 -4.96 -2.12 -31.83
C SER A 191 -5.14 -3.51 -32.47
N ASN A 192 -4.20 -4.43 -32.24
CA ASN A 192 -4.23 -5.81 -32.72
C ASN A 192 -4.72 -6.82 -31.67
N PHE A 193 -4.99 -6.39 -30.45
CA PHE A 193 -5.63 -7.24 -29.45
C PHE A 193 -7.14 -7.12 -29.61
N ASN A 194 -7.72 -8.00 -30.41
CA ASN A 194 -9.16 -8.16 -30.48
C ASN A 194 -9.68 -8.53 -29.10
N SER A 195 -10.45 -7.64 -28.49
CA SER A 195 -11.29 -7.95 -27.35
C SER A 195 -12.40 -8.89 -27.86
N HIS A 196 -12.22 -10.20 -27.72
CA HIS A 196 -13.27 -11.18 -27.86
C HIS A 196 -14.03 -11.32 -26.54
#